data_4e4eaa3432882f8fc996b02e27b05e5f
#
_entry.id   4e4eaa3432882f8fc996b02e27b05e5f
#
_cell.length_a   1.000
_cell.length_b   1.000
_cell.length_c   1.000
_cell.angle_alpha   90.00
_cell.angle_beta   90.00
_cell.angle_gamma   90.00
#
_symmetry.space_group_name_H-M   'P 1'
#
loop_
_entity.id
_entity.type
_entity.pdbx_description
1 polymer ?
#
loop_
_entity_poly.entity_id
_entity_poly.type
_entity_poly.pdbx_seq_one_letter_code
_entity_poly.pdbx_strand_id
1 'polypeptide(L)'
;MAPMSKNLGRMFTFLFLMTNGLCGEGIRLNEIQVIGTHNSYHLAPSAGKLKLIRLFSKRGAEAWAYSRKPLDQQLEAGLRQFELDIFADPEGGRFGTSEEMKKPGMKVIHVPGIDEGTVHPTLIGALQAVEKWSAKNPRHVPIMILIELKDRAEMPLAPKPIPFDRKQMEAVEQEILKVFRKEKLITPDLVRGDAASLREAVLKRGWPGLDSLRGKVMFCLDNEGKHREIYLEGNPTLEKRLLFASVAREHPAAAWMKRNDPVRSYDEIRTLVSKGFMVRTRADTDTKEARANDGKRRDKALASGAQFVSTDFPRPDPKLGEYEVALPGKVVARVNPVSGRSKQAGEVE
;
A
#
# COMPACT_ATOMS: atom_id res chain seq x y z
N MET A 1 60.95 -34.37 54.98
CA MET A 1 59.53 -34.68 55.15
C MET A 1 58.74 -33.37 55.08
N ALA A 2 58.13 -33.09 54.01
CA ALA A 2 57.28 -31.91 53.81
C ALA A 2 55.87 -32.42 53.56
N PRO A 3 54.82 -31.80 54.12
CA PRO A 3 53.43 -32.24 53.89
C PRO A 3 52.84 -31.61 52.63
N MET A 4 52.11 -32.42 51.86
CA MET A 4 51.35 -32.09 50.71
C MET A 4 50.14 -31.21 51.09
N SER A 5 50.02 -30.05 50.45
CA SER A 5 48.80 -29.19 50.49
C SER A 5 47.80 -29.66 49.46
N LYS A 6 46.59 -29.99 49.92
CA LYS A 6 45.40 -30.29 49.04
C LYS A 6 44.75 -29.01 48.64
N ASN A 7 44.85 -28.66 47.36
CA ASN A 7 43.98 -27.58 46.73
C ASN A 7 42.59 -28.13 46.42
N LEU A 8 41.61 -27.62 47.14
CA LEU A 8 40.19 -27.86 46.90
C LEU A 8 39.64 -26.83 45.89
N GLY A 9 39.55 -27.22 44.61
CA GLY A 9 38.99 -26.39 43.59
C GLY A 9 37.47 -26.24 43.81
N ARG A 10 37.03 -25.00 44.10
CA ARG A 10 35.62 -24.63 44.10
C ARG A 10 35.17 -24.38 42.66
N MET A 11 34.36 -25.29 42.12
CA MET A 11 33.68 -25.16 40.87
C MET A 11 32.47 -24.23 41.06
N PHE A 12 32.57 -22.98 40.60
CA PHE A 12 31.44 -22.04 40.53
C PHE A 12 30.58 -22.41 39.32
N THR A 13 29.46 -23.07 39.55
CA THR A 13 28.42 -23.27 38.55
C THR A 13 27.68 -21.96 38.37
N PHE A 14 27.95 -21.26 37.26
CA PHE A 14 27.14 -20.12 36.84
C PHE A 14 25.81 -20.63 36.30
N LEU A 15 24.76 -20.54 37.13
CA LEU A 15 23.38 -20.76 36.71
C LEU A 15 22.94 -19.54 35.90
N PHE A 16 22.96 -19.67 34.57
CA PHE A 16 22.37 -18.67 33.67
C PHE A 16 20.85 -18.77 33.80
N LEU A 17 20.26 -17.97 34.70
CA LEU A 17 18.83 -17.72 34.74
C LEU A 17 18.46 -16.96 33.44
N MET A 18 18.01 -17.71 32.43
CA MET A 18 17.28 -17.13 31.32
C MET A 18 15.96 -16.57 31.90
N THR A 19 15.97 -15.31 32.29
CA THR A 19 14.74 -14.56 32.48
C THR A 19 14.10 -14.41 31.11
N ASN A 20 13.17 -15.31 30.78
CA ASN A 20 12.16 -15.06 29.77
C ASN A 20 11.35 -13.86 30.25
N GLY A 21 11.87 -12.65 30.01
CA GLY A 21 11.09 -11.43 30.11
C GLY A 21 9.95 -11.58 29.14
N LEU A 22 8.74 -11.69 29.65
CA LEU A 22 7.50 -11.36 28.93
C LEU A 22 7.58 -9.87 28.58
N CYS A 23 8.43 -9.55 27.61
CA CYS A 23 8.35 -8.30 26.89
C CYS A 23 7.04 -8.39 26.14
N GLY A 24 6.01 -7.65 26.56
CA GLY A 24 4.73 -7.63 25.88
C GLY A 24 4.99 -7.46 24.38
N GLU A 25 4.50 -8.39 23.55
CA GLU A 25 4.69 -8.32 22.10
C GLU A 25 4.17 -6.94 21.66
N GLY A 26 5.06 -6.07 21.17
CA GLY A 26 4.69 -4.76 20.67
C GLY A 26 3.69 -4.88 19.51
N ILE A 27 3.02 -3.79 19.16
CA ILE A 27 2.05 -3.72 18.04
C ILE A 27 2.69 -4.28 16.77
N ARG A 28 1.99 -5.14 16.05
CA ARG A 28 2.41 -5.68 14.75
C ARG A 28 1.86 -4.83 13.61
N LEU A 29 2.46 -4.94 12.40
CA LEU A 29 2.05 -4.16 11.24
C LEU A 29 0.56 -4.33 10.90
N ASN A 30 0.02 -5.54 10.98
CA ASN A 30 -1.39 -5.82 10.71
C ASN A 30 -2.35 -5.39 11.83
N GLU A 31 -1.84 -4.86 12.92
CA GLU A 31 -2.62 -4.39 14.07
C GLU A 31 -2.81 -2.86 14.08
N ILE A 32 -2.46 -2.19 12.98
CA ILE A 32 -2.75 -0.76 12.78
C ILE A 32 -3.75 -0.54 11.64
N GLN A 33 -4.38 0.63 11.64
CA GLN A 33 -5.22 1.11 10.54
C GLN A 33 -4.78 2.51 10.15
N VAL A 34 -4.69 2.76 8.83
CA VAL A 34 -4.29 4.04 8.24
C VAL A 34 -5.23 4.45 7.11
N ILE A 35 -5.27 5.75 6.79
CA ILE A 35 -5.96 6.28 5.62
C ILE A 35 -4.97 6.43 4.47
N GLY A 36 -5.48 6.21 3.26
CA GLY A 36 -4.75 6.47 2.03
C GLY A 36 -5.62 7.08 0.94
N THR A 37 -5.03 7.31 -0.22
CA THR A 37 -5.75 7.83 -1.38
C THR A 37 -5.83 6.80 -2.50
N HIS A 38 -6.91 6.86 -3.26
CA HIS A 38 -7.09 6.23 -4.56
C HIS A 38 -6.58 7.18 -5.64
N ASN A 39 -5.99 6.68 -6.72
CA ASN A 39 -5.38 7.47 -7.79
C ASN A 39 -4.58 8.65 -7.22
N SER A 40 -3.57 8.35 -6.42
CA SER A 40 -2.89 9.33 -5.55
C SER A 40 -2.10 10.41 -6.30
N TYR A 41 -1.97 10.27 -7.61
CA TYR A 41 -1.26 11.14 -8.54
C TYR A 41 -2.19 12.05 -9.35
N HIS A 42 -3.50 11.77 -9.35
CA HIS A 42 -4.48 12.30 -10.32
C HIS A 42 -4.70 13.81 -10.21
N LEU A 43 -4.78 14.47 -11.37
CA LEU A 43 -5.24 15.84 -11.54
C LEU A 43 -6.47 15.85 -12.44
N ALA A 44 -7.54 16.48 -11.99
CA ALA A 44 -8.80 16.58 -12.76
C ALA A 44 -8.55 17.07 -14.19
N PRO A 45 -9.23 16.50 -15.19
CA PRO A 45 -9.25 17.06 -16.54
C PRO A 45 -9.69 18.52 -16.54
N SER A 46 -9.22 19.30 -17.53
CA SER A 46 -9.64 20.70 -17.68
C SER A 46 -11.17 20.82 -17.80
N ALA A 47 -11.71 22.00 -17.47
CA ALA A 47 -13.15 22.24 -17.54
C ALA A 47 -13.72 21.94 -18.95
N GLY A 48 -12.95 22.21 -20.02
CA GLY A 48 -13.33 21.86 -21.38
C GLY A 48 -13.39 20.35 -21.62
N LYS A 49 -12.37 19.60 -21.17
CA LYS A 49 -12.35 18.13 -21.23
C LYS A 49 -13.50 17.54 -20.39
N LEU A 50 -13.76 18.03 -19.17
CA LEU A 50 -14.89 17.57 -18.35
C LEU A 50 -16.25 17.82 -19.00
N LYS A 51 -16.43 18.96 -19.71
CA LYS A 51 -17.65 19.20 -20.49
C LYS A 51 -17.81 18.17 -21.62
N LEU A 52 -16.74 17.88 -22.35
CA LEU A 52 -16.73 16.86 -23.39
C LEU A 52 -17.05 15.46 -22.84
N ILE A 53 -16.37 15.05 -21.76
CA ILE A 53 -16.63 13.75 -21.09
C ILE A 53 -18.10 13.66 -20.67
N ARG A 54 -18.68 14.74 -20.15
CA ARG A 54 -20.07 14.78 -19.69
C ARG A 54 -21.09 14.53 -20.81
N LEU A 55 -20.76 14.87 -22.06
CA LEU A 55 -21.65 14.57 -23.22
C LEU A 55 -21.81 13.06 -23.44
N PHE A 56 -20.77 12.27 -23.11
CA PHE A 56 -20.76 10.82 -23.27
C PHE A 56 -21.06 10.08 -21.95
N SER A 57 -20.62 10.64 -20.83
CA SER A 57 -20.77 10.04 -19.50
C SER A 57 -20.81 11.13 -18.42
N LYS A 58 -22.00 11.46 -17.93
CA LYS A 58 -22.15 12.33 -16.76
C LYS A 58 -21.41 11.75 -15.56
N ARG A 59 -21.54 10.43 -15.33
CA ARG A 59 -20.87 9.72 -14.22
C ARG A 59 -19.36 9.78 -14.35
N GLY A 60 -18.80 9.56 -15.55
CA GLY A 60 -17.35 9.67 -15.77
C GLY A 60 -16.82 11.07 -15.49
N ALA A 61 -17.51 12.12 -15.98
CA ALA A 61 -17.13 13.51 -15.70
C ALA A 61 -17.19 13.85 -14.19
N GLU A 62 -18.13 13.28 -13.45
CA GLU A 62 -18.23 13.45 -12.00
C GLU A 62 -17.16 12.65 -11.26
N ALA A 63 -16.88 11.41 -11.68
CA ALA A 63 -15.89 10.53 -11.08
C ALA A 63 -14.47 11.09 -11.20
N TRP A 64 -14.13 11.80 -12.26
CA TRP A 64 -12.78 12.34 -12.52
C TRP A 64 -12.61 13.80 -12.10
N ALA A 65 -13.64 14.44 -11.53
CA ALA A 65 -13.61 15.84 -11.14
C ALA A 65 -12.97 16.07 -9.75
N TYR A 66 -11.79 15.50 -9.49
CA TYR A 66 -11.01 15.72 -8.27
C TYR A 66 -9.52 15.82 -8.60
N SER A 67 -8.73 16.39 -7.71
CA SER A 67 -7.27 16.52 -7.87
C SER A 67 -6.54 16.18 -6.58
N ARG A 68 -5.34 15.60 -6.72
CA ARG A 68 -4.44 15.28 -5.62
C ARG A 68 -3.35 16.32 -5.45
N LYS A 69 -2.83 16.40 -4.24
CA LYS A 69 -1.57 17.06 -3.97
C LYS A 69 -0.40 16.11 -4.29
N PRO A 70 0.83 16.60 -4.51
CA PRO A 70 2.02 15.76 -4.57
C PRO A 70 2.13 14.79 -3.39
N LEU A 71 2.76 13.62 -3.61
CA LEU A 71 2.77 12.54 -2.61
C LEU A 71 3.44 12.94 -1.29
N ASP A 72 4.49 13.75 -1.33
CA ASP A 72 5.13 14.30 -0.13
C ASP A 72 4.17 15.17 0.70
N GLN A 73 3.33 15.99 0.04
CA GLN A 73 2.30 16.79 0.73
C GLN A 73 1.16 15.91 1.29
N GLN A 74 0.85 14.81 0.62
CA GLN A 74 -0.12 13.83 1.13
C GLN A 74 0.44 13.10 2.36
N LEU A 75 1.73 12.77 2.37
CA LEU A 75 2.43 12.19 3.53
C LEU A 75 2.45 13.16 4.73
N GLU A 76 2.75 14.45 4.49
CA GLU A 76 2.66 15.50 5.53
C GLU A 76 1.23 15.64 6.07
N ALA A 77 0.22 15.38 5.25
CA ALA A 77 -1.18 15.38 5.67
C ALA A 77 -1.59 14.12 6.45
N GLY A 78 -0.67 13.18 6.73
CA GLY A 78 -0.93 11.97 7.50
C GLY A 78 -1.38 10.76 6.68
N LEU A 79 -1.34 10.82 5.35
CA LEU A 79 -1.73 9.68 4.52
C LEU A 79 -0.59 8.66 4.41
N ARG A 80 -0.92 7.36 4.50
CA ARG A 80 0.07 6.27 4.55
C ARG A 80 -0.19 5.16 3.54
N GLN A 81 -1.14 5.35 2.62
CA GLN A 81 -1.35 4.46 1.48
C GLN A 81 -1.58 5.28 0.22
N PHE A 82 -0.97 4.84 -0.88
CA PHE A 82 -1.09 5.45 -2.21
C PHE A 82 -1.42 4.40 -3.26
N GLU A 83 -1.99 4.86 -4.38
CA GLU A 83 -2.30 4.05 -5.55
C GLU A 83 -1.78 4.77 -6.79
N LEU A 84 -0.98 4.07 -7.60
CA LEU A 84 -0.34 4.59 -8.81
C LEU A 84 -0.69 3.67 -9.98
N ASP A 85 -1.40 4.23 -10.97
CA ASP A 85 -1.65 3.56 -12.24
C ASP A 85 -0.45 3.79 -13.15
N ILE A 86 0.12 2.73 -13.69
CA ILE A 86 1.32 2.84 -14.50
C ILE A 86 1.17 2.22 -15.89
N PHE A 87 1.78 2.88 -16.87
CA PHE A 87 1.94 2.41 -18.23
C PHE A 87 3.41 2.18 -18.54
N ALA A 88 3.73 1.06 -19.19
CA ALA A 88 5.10 0.80 -19.65
C ALA A 88 5.45 1.68 -20.85
N ASP A 89 6.59 2.37 -20.75
CA ASP A 89 7.14 3.22 -21.82
C ASP A 89 8.68 3.11 -21.86
N PRO A 90 9.22 1.95 -22.25
CA PRO A 90 10.65 1.66 -22.16
C PRO A 90 11.52 2.56 -23.06
N GLU A 91 10.94 3.20 -24.07
CA GLU A 91 11.66 4.11 -24.99
C GLU A 91 11.43 5.58 -24.60
N GLY A 92 10.35 5.87 -23.87
CA GLY A 92 9.92 7.23 -23.53
C GLY A 92 9.14 7.94 -24.63
N GLY A 93 8.39 8.98 -24.25
CA GLY A 93 7.66 9.85 -25.19
C GLY A 93 6.35 9.30 -25.74
N ARG A 94 5.94 8.09 -25.37
CA ARG A 94 4.69 7.47 -25.85
C ARG A 94 3.44 8.20 -25.37
N PHE A 95 3.45 8.68 -24.14
CA PHE A 95 2.26 9.22 -23.45
C PHE A 95 2.32 10.73 -23.22
N GLY A 96 3.31 11.43 -23.76
CA GLY A 96 3.43 12.88 -23.64
C GLY A 96 4.75 13.43 -24.10
N THR A 97 4.82 14.76 -24.20
CA THR A 97 5.97 15.49 -24.78
C THR A 97 6.78 16.29 -23.75
N SER A 98 6.37 16.30 -22.48
CA SER A 98 7.16 16.94 -21.41
C SER A 98 8.50 16.21 -21.21
N GLU A 99 9.49 16.88 -20.64
CA GLU A 99 10.83 16.29 -20.44
C GLU A 99 10.77 15.02 -19.57
N GLU A 100 9.87 14.96 -18.59
CA GLU A 100 9.65 13.75 -17.78
C GLU A 100 9.00 12.64 -18.60
N MET A 101 8.03 12.96 -19.46
CA MET A 101 7.33 11.97 -20.28
C MET A 101 8.21 11.39 -21.39
N LYS A 102 9.23 12.15 -21.85
CA LYS A 102 10.24 11.67 -22.83
C LYS A 102 11.24 10.69 -22.22
N LYS A 103 11.40 10.63 -20.89
CA LYS A 103 12.34 9.69 -20.26
C LYS A 103 11.83 8.26 -20.39
N PRO A 104 12.68 7.26 -20.66
CA PRO A 104 12.32 5.85 -20.58
C PRO A 104 11.81 5.45 -19.19
N GLY A 105 10.85 4.51 -19.12
CA GLY A 105 10.35 3.95 -17.86
C GLY A 105 8.84 4.04 -17.70
N MET A 106 8.34 3.67 -16.53
CA MET A 106 6.90 3.64 -16.23
C MET A 106 6.34 5.04 -16.10
N LYS A 107 5.21 5.31 -16.78
CA LYS A 107 4.46 6.57 -16.71
C LYS A 107 3.29 6.44 -15.78
N VAL A 108 3.05 7.47 -14.98
CA VAL A 108 1.95 7.51 -13.99
C VAL A 108 0.86 8.42 -14.53
N ILE A 109 -0.16 7.82 -15.13
CA ILE A 109 -1.34 8.49 -15.70
C ILE A 109 -2.57 7.60 -15.59
N HIS A 110 -3.77 8.18 -15.62
CA HIS A 110 -5.02 7.45 -15.49
C HIS A 110 -5.52 6.91 -16.84
N VAL A 111 -5.97 7.80 -17.74
CA VAL A 111 -6.46 7.43 -19.07
C VAL A 111 -5.80 8.28 -20.15
N PRO A 112 -4.85 7.71 -20.92
CA PRO A 112 -4.20 8.42 -22.02
C PRO A 112 -5.21 9.03 -23.01
N GLY A 113 -4.93 10.26 -23.45
CA GLY A 113 -5.76 11.01 -24.41
C GLY A 113 -6.84 11.86 -23.75
N ILE A 114 -7.37 11.52 -22.58
CA ILE A 114 -8.50 12.23 -22.01
C ILE A 114 -8.31 12.64 -20.54
N ASP A 115 -7.75 11.77 -19.71
CA ASP A 115 -7.54 11.98 -18.28
C ASP A 115 -6.07 11.71 -17.92
N GLU A 116 -5.20 12.61 -18.36
CA GLU A 116 -3.73 12.46 -18.32
C GLU A 116 -3.08 13.28 -17.20
N GLY A 117 -3.87 14.07 -16.49
CA GLY A 117 -3.37 14.95 -15.45
C GLY A 117 -2.72 14.17 -14.30
N THR A 118 -1.47 14.49 -14.01
CA THR A 118 -0.71 13.81 -12.96
C THR A 118 0.24 14.77 -12.24
N VAL A 119 0.41 14.60 -10.93
CA VAL A 119 1.39 15.35 -10.12
C VAL A 119 2.79 14.72 -10.20
N HIS A 120 2.89 13.49 -10.68
CA HIS A 120 4.14 12.75 -10.85
C HIS A 120 4.11 11.96 -12.17
N PRO A 121 4.66 12.51 -13.28
CA PRO A 121 4.57 11.88 -14.59
C PRO A 121 5.25 10.53 -14.74
N THR A 122 6.22 10.20 -13.87
CA THR A 122 6.98 8.94 -13.90
C THR A 122 6.94 8.22 -12.57
N LEU A 123 6.99 6.88 -12.60
CA LEU A 123 7.04 6.07 -11.37
C LEU A 123 8.27 6.45 -10.53
N ILE A 124 9.45 6.58 -11.16
CA ILE A 124 10.67 6.99 -10.44
C ILE A 124 10.47 8.33 -9.74
N GLY A 125 9.88 9.32 -10.41
CA GLY A 125 9.62 10.64 -9.81
C GLY A 125 8.65 10.57 -8.61
N ALA A 126 7.58 9.76 -8.73
CA ALA A 126 6.65 9.52 -7.64
C ALA A 126 7.34 8.84 -6.44
N LEU A 127 8.13 7.80 -6.70
CA LEU A 127 8.85 7.07 -5.66
C LEU A 127 9.93 7.92 -4.98
N GLN A 128 10.63 8.77 -5.73
CA GLN A 128 11.62 9.72 -5.19
C GLN A 128 10.99 10.75 -4.24
N ALA A 129 9.77 11.21 -4.53
CA ALA A 129 9.04 12.09 -3.61
C ALA A 129 8.74 11.39 -2.27
N VAL A 130 8.31 10.13 -2.32
CA VAL A 130 8.07 9.30 -1.12
C VAL A 130 9.36 9.04 -0.36
N GLU A 131 10.44 8.62 -1.06
CA GLU A 131 11.73 8.31 -0.45
C GLU A 131 12.32 9.53 0.26
N LYS A 132 12.33 10.68 -0.40
CA LYS A 132 12.83 11.94 0.17
C LYS A 132 12.08 12.35 1.43
N TRP A 133 10.76 12.17 1.45
CA TRP A 133 9.96 12.42 2.64
C TRP A 133 10.26 11.39 3.74
N SER A 134 10.29 10.09 3.40
CA SER A 134 10.59 8.99 4.32
C SER A 134 11.96 9.14 5.00
N ALA A 135 12.98 9.58 4.25
CA ALA A 135 14.32 9.82 4.78
C ALA A 135 14.34 10.92 5.86
N LYS A 136 13.47 11.94 5.72
CA LYS A 136 13.31 13.01 6.72
C LYS A 136 12.48 12.61 7.93
N ASN A 137 11.64 11.59 7.79
CA ASN A 137 10.70 11.12 8.80
C ASN A 137 10.95 9.63 9.14
N PRO A 138 12.15 9.23 9.63
CA PRO A 138 12.58 7.84 9.67
C PRO A 138 11.77 6.92 10.60
N ARG A 139 10.89 7.49 11.43
CA ARG A 139 10.03 6.74 12.36
C ARG A 139 8.56 6.64 11.93
N HIS A 140 8.22 7.08 10.70
CA HIS A 140 6.84 6.95 10.21
C HIS A 140 6.38 5.48 10.21
N VAL A 141 5.07 5.22 10.39
CA VAL A 141 4.53 3.87 10.15
C VAL A 141 4.69 3.50 8.67
N PRO A 142 4.78 2.21 8.34
CA PRO A 142 4.98 1.77 6.96
C PRO A 142 4.00 2.41 5.97
N ILE A 143 4.55 2.87 4.85
CA ILE A 143 3.78 3.40 3.72
C ILE A 143 3.48 2.25 2.75
N MET A 144 2.22 2.09 2.34
CA MET A 144 1.85 1.13 1.30
C MET A 144 1.63 1.85 -0.03
N ILE A 145 2.25 1.34 -1.09
CA ILE A 145 2.05 1.80 -2.47
C ILE A 145 1.43 0.65 -3.27
N LEU A 146 0.21 0.87 -3.75
CA LEU A 146 -0.51 -0.01 -4.64
C LEU A 146 -0.15 0.37 -6.08
N ILE A 147 0.25 -0.60 -6.88
CA ILE A 147 0.62 -0.43 -8.29
C ILE A 147 -0.46 -1.08 -9.15
N GLU A 148 -1.14 -0.29 -9.98
CA GLU A 148 -2.04 -0.78 -11.03
C GLU A 148 -1.36 -0.76 -12.38
N LEU A 149 -1.20 -1.91 -13.01
CA LEU A 149 -0.63 -2.07 -14.34
C LEU A 149 -1.71 -1.81 -15.39
N LYS A 150 -1.53 -0.78 -16.21
CA LYS A 150 -2.48 -0.37 -17.24
C LYS A 150 -1.94 -0.75 -18.63
N ASP A 151 -2.59 -1.68 -19.30
CA ASP A 151 -2.16 -2.16 -20.64
C ASP A 151 -3.33 -2.24 -21.64
N ARG A 152 -4.47 -1.60 -21.33
CA ARG A 152 -5.61 -1.50 -22.24
C ARG A 152 -5.76 -0.09 -22.76
N ALA A 153 -6.02 0.03 -24.06
CA ALA A 153 -6.42 1.29 -24.66
C ALA A 153 -7.90 1.57 -24.33
N GLU A 154 -8.16 2.64 -23.58
CA GLU A 154 -9.54 3.04 -23.23
C GLU A 154 -10.13 4.03 -24.23
N MET A 155 -9.27 4.69 -25.04
CA MET A 155 -9.66 5.68 -26.04
C MET A 155 -9.15 5.27 -27.43
N PRO A 156 -10.00 5.36 -28.50
CA PRO A 156 -9.63 4.90 -29.84
C PRO A 156 -8.39 5.56 -30.45
N LEU A 157 -8.14 6.84 -30.12
CA LEU A 157 -7.02 7.62 -30.66
C LEU A 157 -5.85 7.76 -29.68
N ALA A 158 -5.95 7.14 -28.48
CA ALA A 158 -4.87 7.17 -27.51
C ALA A 158 -3.69 6.29 -27.98
N PRO A 159 -2.47 6.59 -27.52
CA PRO A 159 -1.31 5.71 -27.75
C PRO A 159 -1.61 4.30 -27.24
N LYS A 160 -1.29 3.27 -28.04
CA LYS A 160 -1.48 1.87 -27.64
C LYS A 160 -0.55 1.53 -26.48
N PRO A 161 -1.09 1.07 -25.33
CA PRO A 161 -0.25 0.63 -24.24
C PRO A 161 0.59 -0.60 -24.61
N ILE A 162 1.73 -0.73 -23.96
CA ILE A 162 2.56 -1.93 -24.02
C ILE A 162 2.02 -2.92 -22.99
N PRO A 163 1.74 -4.19 -23.36
CA PRO A 163 1.29 -5.21 -22.42
C PRO A 163 2.31 -5.47 -21.31
N PHE A 164 1.82 -5.66 -20.09
CA PHE A 164 2.67 -6.10 -18.98
C PHE A 164 2.90 -7.61 -19.04
N ASP A 165 4.00 -7.99 -19.68
CA ASP A 165 4.58 -9.32 -19.57
C ASP A 165 5.56 -9.40 -18.37
N ARG A 166 6.22 -10.54 -18.20
CA ARG A 166 7.21 -10.73 -17.13
C ARG A 166 8.32 -9.69 -17.19
N LYS A 167 8.83 -9.34 -18.38
CA LYS A 167 9.90 -8.35 -18.57
C LYS A 167 9.47 -6.96 -18.08
N GLN A 168 8.24 -6.56 -18.39
CA GLN A 168 7.73 -5.27 -17.93
C GLN A 168 7.47 -5.26 -16.41
N MET A 169 7.01 -6.37 -15.84
CA MET A 169 6.85 -6.49 -14.38
C MET A 169 8.20 -6.45 -13.64
N GLU A 170 9.21 -7.10 -14.19
CA GLU A 170 10.59 -7.00 -13.67
C GLU A 170 11.14 -5.56 -13.78
N ALA A 171 10.82 -4.85 -14.87
CA ALA A 171 11.18 -3.44 -15.02
C ALA A 171 10.56 -2.54 -13.95
N VAL A 172 9.29 -2.80 -13.52
CA VAL A 172 8.67 -2.11 -12.38
C VAL A 172 9.49 -2.33 -11.11
N GLU A 173 9.85 -3.59 -10.80
CA GLU A 173 10.66 -3.91 -9.62
C GLU A 173 12.05 -3.25 -9.68
N GLN A 174 12.66 -3.17 -10.87
CA GLN A 174 13.93 -2.46 -11.06
C GLN A 174 13.80 -0.94 -10.82
N GLU A 175 12.71 -0.31 -11.23
CA GLU A 175 12.47 1.10 -10.91
C GLU A 175 12.29 1.34 -9.41
N ILE A 176 11.61 0.43 -8.70
CA ILE A 176 11.52 0.47 -7.24
C ILE A 176 12.91 0.39 -6.60
N LEU A 177 13.76 -0.55 -7.05
CA LEU A 177 15.12 -0.75 -6.52
C LEU A 177 16.10 0.37 -6.90
N LYS A 178 15.84 1.13 -7.97
CA LYS A 178 16.62 2.35 -8.29
C LYS A 178 16.41 3.46 -7.26
N VAL A 179 15.26 3.48 -6.59
CA VAL A 179 14.90 4.52 -5.63
C VAL A 179 15.09 4.04 -4.18
N PHE A 180 14.60 2.85 -3.86
CA PHE A 180 14.66 2.32 -2.49
C PHE A 180 15.73 1.24 -2.38
N ARG A 181 16.63 1.37 -1.39
CA ARG A 181 17.47 0.26 -0.97
C ARG A 181 16.60 -0.86 -0.38
N LYS A 182 16.97 -2.11 -0.58
CA LYS A 182 16.17 -3.30 -0.19
C LYS A 182 15.80 -3.30 1.30
N GLU A 183 16.68 -2.77 2.16
CA GLU A 183 16.47 -2.67 3.60
C GLU A 183 15.33 -1.70 3.98
N LYS A 184 14.97 -0.80 3.07
CA LYS A 184 13.84 0.13 3.21
C LYS A 184 12.52 -0.47 2.73
N LEU A 185 12.53 -1.69 2.23
CA LEU A 185 11.34 -2.37 1.70
C LEU A 185 10.82 -3.42 2.69
N ILE A 186 9.48 -3.51 2.76
CA ILE A 186 8.78 -4.64 3.36
C ILE A 186 8.40 -5.57 2.20
N THR A 187 9.17 -6.64 2.02
CA THR A 187 8.98 -7.60 0.92
C THR A 187 8.26 -8.86 1.40
N PRO A 188 7.66 -9.64 0.47
CA PRO A 188 7.12 -10.95 0.80
C PRO A 188 8.14 -11.85 1.51
N ASP A 189 9.41 -11.86 1.08
CA ASP A 189 10.47 -12.66 1.72
C ASP A 189 10.76 -12.22 3.16
N LEU A 190 10.75 -10.91 3.45
CA LEU A 190 10.92 -10.41 4.81
C LEU A 190 9.80 -10.92 5.74
N VAL A 191 8.56 -10.96 5.25
CA VAL A 191 7.41 -11.44 6.02
C VAL A 191 7.40 -12.97 6.11
N ARG A 192 7.72 -13.67 5.00
CA ARG A 192 7.77 -15.12 4.96
C ARG A 192 8.88 -15.70 5.85
N GLY A 193 10.05 -15.08 5.84
CA GLY A 193 11.23 -15.61 6.56
C GLY A 193 11.54 -17.05 6.14
N ASP A 194 11.67 -17.92 7.12
CA ASP A 194 11.94 -19.36 6.98
C ASP A 194 10.71 -20.26 6.81
N ALA A 195 9.50 -19.70 6.86
CA ALA A 195 8.27 -20.46 6.66
C ALA A 195 8.16 -21.02 5.23
N ALA A 196 7.50 -22.16 5.07
CA ALA A 196 7.30 -22.81 3.77
C ALA A 196 6.47 -21.97 2.80
N SER A 197 5.62 -21.08 3.31
CA SER A 197 4.84 -20.16 2.49
C SER A 197 4.59 -18.84 3.21
N LEU A 198 4.30 -17.79 2.44
CA LEU A 198 3.93 -16.48 2.99
C LEU A 198 2.66 -16.58 3.83
N ARG A 199 1.67 -17.36 3.39
CA ARG A 199 0.44 -17.64 4.13
C ARG A 199 0.71 -18.31 5.48
N GLU A 200 1.58 -19.30 5.49
CA GLU A 200 1.96 -20.00 6.71
C GLU A 200 2.60 -19.05 7.72
N ALA A 201 3.54 -18.21 7.28
CA ALA A 201 4.18 -17.21 8.11
C ALA A 201 3.14 -16.29 8.78
N VAL A 202 2.22 -15.73 7.97
CA VAL A 202 1.17 -14.83 8.48
C VAL A 202 0.26 -15.50 9.49
N LEU A 203 -0.15 -16.75 9.25
CA LEU A 203 -1.10 -17.45 10.13
C LEU A 203 -0.45 -17.99 11.41
N LYS A 204 0.80 -18.46 11.35
CA LYS A 204 1.48 -19.07 12.51
C LYS A 204 2.29 -18.08 13.33
N ARG A 205 3.01 -17.18 12.67
CA ARG A 205 3.92 -16.22 13.30
C ARG A 205 3.35 -14.81 13.35
N GLY A 206 2.49 -14.46 12.38
CA GLY A 206 1.97 -13.11 12.17
C GLY A 206 2.95 -12.20 11.43
N TRP A 207 2.57 -10.95 11.26
CA TRP A 207 3.41 -9.91 10.68
C TRP A 207 4.51 -9.49 11.66
N PRO A 208 5.65 -8.97 11.16
CA PRO A 208 6.69 -8.42 12.02
C PRO A 208 6.18 -7.26 12.89
N GLY A 209 6.87 -7.01 13.99
CA GLY A 209 6.58 -5.91 14.90
C GLY A 209 6.72 -4.55 14.20
N LEU A 210 5.78 -3.64 14.46
CA LEU A 210 5.70 -2.33 13.82
C LEU A 210 6.99 -1.52 13.95
N ASP A 211 7.62 -1.53 15.14
CA ASP A 211 8.82 -0.74 15.38
C ASP A 211 10.02 -1.15 14.52
N SER A 212 10.11 -2.44 14.16
CA SER A 212 11.14 -2.94 13.23
C SER A 212 10.89 -2.56 11.78
N LEU A 213 9.68 -2.11 11.48
CA LEU A 213 9.23 -1.75 10.13
C LEU A 213 9.04 -0.24 9.92
N ARG A 214 9.21 0.58 10.97
CA ARG A 214 9.14 2.03 10.82
C ARG A 214 10.15 2.54 9.79
N GLY A 215 9.76 3.55 9.03
CA GLY A 215 10.58 4.13 7.97
C GLY A 215 10.75 3.24 6.74
N LYS A 216 9.88 2.22 6.55
CA LYS A 216 9.89 1.33 5.38
C LYS A 216 8.65 1.51 4.52
N VAL A 217 8.75 1.00 3.28
CA VAL A 217 7.70 1.06 2.26
C VAL A 217 7.34 -0.36 1.82
N MET A 218 6.05 -0.61 1.64
CA MET A 218 5.47 -1.87 1.16
C MET A 218 4.83 -1.64 -0.20
N PHE A 219 5.06 -2.53 -1.15
CA PHE A 219 4.44 -2.48 -2.47
C PHE A 219 3.43 -3.61 -2.65
N CYS A 220 2.29 -3.30 -3.28
CA CYS A 220 1.23 -4.26 -3.57
C CYS A 220 0.81 -4.15 -5.04
N LEU A 221 0.56 -5.28 -5.68
CA LEU A 221 0.01 -5.34 -7.04
C LEU A 221 -1.51 -5.23 -6.98
N ASP A 222 -2.08 -4.22 -7.65
CA ASP A 222 -3.55 -4.04 -7.71
C ASP A 222 -4.23 -5.08 -8.61
N ASN A 223 -3.57 -5.45 -9.70
CA ASN A 223 -4.15 -6.30 -10.73
C ASN A 223 -4.43 -7.72 -10.25
N GLU A 224 -5.54 -8.26 -10.74
CA GLU A 224 -5.94 -9.65 -10.63
C GLU A 224 -5.85 -10.36 -12.00
N GLY A 225 -6.27 -11.63 -12.10
CA GLY A 225 -6.29 -12.41 -13.34
C GLY A 225 -4.91 -12.55 -13.94
N LYS A 226 -4.80 -12.36 -15.26
CA LYS A 226 -3.59 -12.60 -16.05
C LYS A 226 -2.32 -11.93 -15.48
N HIS A 227 -2.39 -10.67 -15.09
CA HIS A 227 -1.21 -9.96 -14.55
C HIS A 227 -0.72 -10.60 -13.25
N ARG A 228 -1.63 -10.94 -12.34
CA ARG A 228 -1.29 -11.62 -11.09
C ARG A 228 -0.69 -13.01 -11.37
N GLU A 229 -1.26 -13.74 -12.31
CA GLU A 229 -0.77 -15.08 -12.71
C GLU A 229 0.65 -15.01 -13.26
N ILE A 230 0.95 -14.08 -14.17
CA ILE A 230 2.31 -13.83 -14.67
C ILE A 230 3.26 -13.45 -13.53
N TYR A 231 2.80 -12.62 -12.60
CA TYR A 231 3.64 -12.18 -11.48
C TYR A 231 3.98 -13.31 -10.51
N LEU A 232 3.08 -14.26 -10.31
CA LEU A 232 3.25 -15.45 -9.45
C LEU A 232 4.01 -16.60 -10.13
N GLU A 233 4.11 -16.59 -11.47
CA GLU A 233 4.73 -17.67 -12.22
C GLU A 233 6.18 -17.94 -11.77
N GLY A 234 6.47 -19.19 -11.37
CA GLY A 234 7.76 -19.58 -10.81
C GLY A 234 8.05 -19.12 -9.39
N ASN A 235 7.15 -18.32 -8.78
CA ASN A 235 7.30 -17.77 -7.43
C ASN A 235 5.98 -17.91 -6.64
N PRO A 236 5.49 -19.13 -6.36
CA PRO A 236 4.14 -19.35 -5.82
C PRO A 236 3.91 -18.77 -4.41
N THR A 237 4.97 -18.46 -3.66
CA THR A 237 4.88 -17.73 -2.39
C THR A 237 5.50 -16.33 -2.48
N LEU A 238 5.62 -15.77 -3.70
CA LEU A 238 6.24 -14.48 -4.00
C LEU A 238 7.73 -14.42 -3.62
N GLU A 239 8.44 -15.53 -3.72
CA GLU A 239 9.89 -15.60 -3.46
C GLU A 239 10.64 -14.63 -4.38
N LYS A 240 11.53 -13.85 -3.80
CA LYS A 240 12.35 -12.83 -4.49
C LYS A 240 11.55 -11.72 -5.19
N ARG A 241 10.23 -11.66 -5.00
CA ARG A 241 9.38 -10.57 -5.48
C ARG A 241 9.33 -9.41 -4.49
N LEU A 242 9.05 -8.21 -5.00
CA LEU A 242 8.93 -7.01 -4.17
C LEU A 242 7.49 -6.69 -3.78
N LEU A 243 6.52 -7.02 -4.65
CA LEU A 243 5.12 -6.69 -4.44
C LEU A 243 4.35 -7.87 -3.83
N PHE A 244 3.47 -7.56 -2.88
CA PHE A 244 2.43 -8.48 -2.44
C PHE A 244 1.32 -8.53 -3.49
N ALA A 245 0.66 -9.68 -3.62
CA ALA A 245 -0.44 -9.87 -4.57
C ALA A 245 -1.72 -10.28 -3.84
N SER A 246 -2.87 -9.75 -4.30
CA SER A 246 -4.19 -10.17 -3.81
C SER A 246 -4.57 -11.52 -4.41
N VAL A 247 -4.62 -12.56 -3.58
CA VAL A 247 -4.93 -13.93 -3.96
C VAL A 247 -6.06 -14.50 -3.10
N ALA A 248 -6.56 -15.69 -3.42
CA ALA A 248 -7.45 -16.42 -2.54
C ALA A 248 -6.77 -16.69 -1.18
N ARG A 249 -7.52 -16.67 -0.09
CA ARG A 249 -6.97 -16.82 1.27
C ARG A 249 -6.27 -18.15 1.52
N GLU A 250 -6.56 -19.16 0.71
CA GLU A 250 -5.95 -20.50 0.76
C GLU A 250 -4.63 -20.59 -0.02
N HIS A 251 -4.34 -19.59 -0.89
CA HIS A 251 -3.17 -19.58 -1.74
C HIS A 251 -1.88 -19.41 -0.92
N PRO A 252 -0.76 -20.07 -1.27
CA PRO A 252 0.52 -19.94 -0.53
C PRO A 252 1.05 -18.51 -0.41
N ALA A 253 0.78 -17.63 -1.37
CA ALA A 253 1.16 -16.22 -1.35
C ALA A 253 0.20 -15.32 -0.53
N ALA A 254 -0.81 -15.87 0.14
CA ALA A 254 -1.81 -15.07 0.84
C ALA A 254 -1.22 -14.37 2.08
N ALA A 255 -1.18 -13.04 2.06
CA ALA A 255 -0.80 -12.18 3.16
C ALA A 255 -1.58 -10.87 3.15
N TRP A 256 -1.74 -10.27 1.96
CA TRP A 256 -2.47 -9.05 1.70
C TRP A 256 -3.57 -9.28 0.67
N MET A 257 -4.70 -8.61 0.85
CA MET A 257 -5.87 -8.79 -0.03
C MET A 257 -6.57 -7.47 -0.31
N LYS A 258 -7.04 -7.29 -1.53
CA LYS A 258 -7.87 -6.18 -1.94
C LYS A 258 -9.34 -6.56 -1.86
N ARG A 259 -10.14 -5.77 -1.14
CA ARG A 259 -11.60 -5.89 -1.02
C ARG A 259 -12.23 -4.51 -1.10
N ASN A 260 -12.45 -4.02 -2.32
CA ASN A 260 -12.82 -2.63 -2.60
C ASN A 260 -14.23 -2.24 -2.13
N ASP A 261 -15.11 -3.20 -1.85
CA ASP A 261 -16.46 -2.93 -1.39
C ASP A 261 -16.66 -3.33 0.08
N PRO A 262 -16.48 -2.39 1.03
CA PRO A 262 -16.61 -2.67 2.46
C PRO A 262 -18.07 -2.89 2.91
N VAL A 263 -19.04 -2.56 2.09
CA VAL A 263 -20.46 -2.83 2.40
C VAL A 263 -20.78 -4.30 2.10
N ARG A 264 -20.44 -4.73 0.88
CA ARG A 264 -20.69 -6.09 0.39
C ARG A 264 -19.80 -7.14 1.06
N SER A 265 -18.53 -6.80 1.28
CA SER A 265 -17.51 -7.71 1.82
C SER A 265 -17.21 -7.45 3.29
N TYR A 266 -18.12 -6.82 4.04
CA TYR A 266 -17.87 -6.42 5.42
C TYR A 266 -17.42 -7.60 6.32
N ASP A 267 -18.19 -8.67 6.33
CA ASP A 267 -17.90 -9.84 7.17
C ASP A 267 -16.67 -10.62 6.67
N GLU A 268 -16.46 -10.67 5.35
CA GLU A 268 -15.26 -11.25 4.76
C GLU A 268 -14.00 -10.47 5.20
N ILE A 269 -14.02 -9.14 5.10
CA ILE A 269 -12.91 -8.29 5.55
C ILE A 269 -12.60 -8.55 7.02
N ARG A 270 -13.60 -8.52 7.89
CA ARG A 270 -13.42 -8.79 9.32
C ARG A 270 -12.83 -10.18 9.57
N THR A 271 -13.29 -11.18 8.84
CA THR A 271 -12.78 -12.55 8.93
C THR A 271 -11.32 -12.63 8.49
N LEU A 272 -10.94 -11.99 7.40
CA LEU A 272 -9.57 -11.94 6.93
C LEU A 272 -8.65 -11.24 7.94
N VAL A 273 -9.07 -10.08 8.41
CA VAL A 273 -8.32 -9.28 9.39
C VAL A 273 -8.15 -10.03 10.72
N SER A 274 -9.21 -10.67 11.25
CA SER A 274 -9.12 -11.45 12.49
C SER A 274 -8.19 -12.67 12.38
N LYS A 275 -8.00 -13.19 11.16
CA LYS A 275 -7.05 -14.27 10.87
C LYS A 275 -5.61 -13.78 10.64
N GLY A 276 -5.37 -12.48 10.70
CA GLY A 276 -4.04 -11.89 10.56
C GLY A 276 -3.67 -11.41 9.16
N PHE A 277 -4.53 -11.60 8.16
CA PHE A 277 -4.30 -11.03 6.83
C PHE A 277 -4.45 -9.51 6.84
N MET A 278 -3.69 -8.82 5.99
CA MET A 278 -3.88 -7.40 5.76
C MET A 278 -4.86 -7.18 4.61
N VAL A 279 -5.72 -6.17 4.75
CA VAL A 279 -6.74 -5.84 3.76
C VAL A 279 -6.69 -4.36 3.41
N ARG A 280 -6.83 -4.07 2.10
CA ARG A 280 -7.14 -2.74 1.59
C ARG A 280 -8.60 -2.70 1.15
N THR A 281 -9.30 -1.61 1.50
CA THR A 281 -10.68 -1.33 1.06
C THR A 281 -10.85 0.12 0.64
N ARG A 282 -12.01 0.49 0.07
CA ARG A 282 -12.34 1.85 -0.37
C ARG A 282 -13.52 2.41 0.41
N ALA A 283 -13.32 3.59 1.01
CA ALA A 283 -14.35 4.31 1.76
C ALA A 283 -15.38 5.01 0.86
N ASP A 284 -15.02 5.26 -0.40
CA ASP A 284 -15.86 5.92 -1.40
C ASP A 284 -15.55 5.43 -2.81
N THR A 285 -16.41 5.78 -3.77
CA THR A 285 -16.32 5.36 -5.17
C THR A 285 -16.91 6.42 -6.09
N ASP A 286 -16.17 6.81 -7.13
CA ASP A 286 -16.64 7.71 -8.19
C ASP A 286 -17.25 9.03 -7.67
N THR A 287 -16.73 9.56 -6.58
CA THR A 287 -17.20 10.79 -5.90
C THR A 287 -18.66 10.75 -5.37
N LYS A 288 -19.32 9.59 -5.38
CA LYS A 288 -20.76 9.47 -5.05
C LYS A 288 -21.06 9.81 -3.60
N GLU A 289 -20.29 9.21 -2.69
CA GLU A 289 -20.46 9.39 -1.25
C GLU A 289 -20.25 10.85 -0.85
N ALA A 290 -19.23 11.51 -1.43
CA ALA A 290 -18.98 12.93 -1.18
C ALA A 290 -20.10 13.84 -1.72
N ARG A 291 -20.60 13.56 -2.94
CA ARG A 291 -21.71 14.32 -3.52
C ARG A 291 -23.02 14.15 -2.76
N ALA A 292 -23.24 13.01 -2.17
CA ALA A 292 -24.41 12.71 -1.34
C ALA A 292 -24.22 13.07 0.14
N ASN A 293 -23.01 13.46 0.53
CA ASN A 293 -22.57 13.57 1.93
C ASN A 293 -22.96 12.32 2.76
N ASP A 294 -22.81 11.12 2.16
CA ASP A 294 -23.18 9.84 2.77
C ASP A 294 -21.95 9.11 3.34
N GLY A 295 -21.84 9.04 4.66
CA GLY A 295 -20.76 8.39 5.37
C GLY A 295 -20.90 6.87 5.56
N LYS A 296 -22.00 6.24 5.16
CA LYS A 296 -22.27 4.81 5.47
C LYS A 296 -21.17 3.87 4.97
N ARG A 297 -20.68 4.06 3.74
CA ARG A 297 -19.61 3.23 3.17
C ARG A 297 -18.29 3.47 3.90
N ARG A 298 -17.94 4.72 4.20
CA ARG A 298 -16.79 5.12 5.01
C ARG A 298 -16.82 4.42 6.38
N ASP A 299 -17.95 4.51 7.08
CA ASP A 299 -18.11 3.97 8.42
C ASP A 299 -17.95 2.44 8.42
N LYS A 300 -18.50 1.76 7.40
CA LYS A 300 -18.28 0.33 7.17
C LYS A 300 -16.81 0.01 6.88
N ALA A 301 -16.14 0.80 6.04
CA ALA A 301 -14.71 0.61 5.75
C ALA A 301 -13.87 0.72 7.03
N LEU A 302 -14.06 1.75 7.83
CA LEU A 302 -13.33 1.95 9.09
C LEU A 302 -13.64 0.87 10.13
N ALA A 303 -14.90 0.45 10.28
CA ALA A 303 -15.33 -0.58 11.23
C ALA A 303 -14.95 -2.00 10.80
N SER A 304 -14.68 -2.23 9.51
CA SER A 304 -14.29 -3.55 8.99
C SER A 304 -12.95 -4.04 9.51
N GLY A 305 -12.09 -3.11 9.97
CA GLY A 305 -10.72 -3.41 10.40
C GLY A 305 -9.73 -3.55 9.24
N ALA A 306 -10.11 -3.23 7.99
CA ALA A 306 -9.13 -3.14 6.91
C ALA A 306 -8.00 -2.20 7.32
N GLN A 307 -6.75 -2.63 7.18
CA GLN A 307 -5.58 -1.86 7.60
C GLN A 307 -5.38 -0.61 6.75
N PHE A 308 -5.71 -0.69 5.45
CA PHE A 308 -5.61 0.40 4.51
C PHE A 308 -7.01 0.80 4.02
N VAL A 309 -7.45 2.00 4.41
CA VAL A 309 -8.73 2.56 3.97
C VAL A 309 -8.47 3.69 2.99
N SER A 310 -8.72 3.42 1.72
CA SER A 310 -8.46 4.33 0.61
C SER A 310 -9.68 5.22 0.34
N THR A 311 -9.45 6.48 -0.01
CA THR A 311 -10.49 7.47 -0.29
C THR A 311 -10.11 8.43 -1.41
N ASP A 312 -11.12 9.00 -2.05
CA ASP A 312 -10.97 10.16 -2.91
C ASP A 312 -11.05 11.48 -2.12
N PHE A 313 -11.48 11.45 -0.87
CA PHE A 313 -11.73 12.62 -0.03
C PHE A 313 -11.09 12.50 1.37
N PRO A 314 -9.75 12.56 1.48
CA PRO A 314 -9.07 12.58 2.77
C PRO A 314 -9.28 13.94 3.51
N ARG A 315 -9.85 14.91 2.82
CA ARG A 315 -10.32 16.21 3.32
C ARG A 315 -11.57 16.61 2.57
N PRO A 316 -12.43 17.48 3.15
CA PRO A 316 -13.60 17.98 2.44
C PRO A 316 -13.21 18.70 1.15
N ASP A 317 -14.01 18.54 0.11
CA ASP A 317 -13.99 19.41 -1.08
C ASP A 317 -15.08 20.48 -0.89
N PRO A 318 -14.75 21.78 -0.78
CA PRO A 318 -15.74 22.83 -0.59
C PRO A 318 -16.84 22.88 -1.64
N LYS A 319 -16.60 22.29 -2.83
CA LYS A 319 -17.60 22.20 -3.91
C LYS A 319 -18.63 21.09 -3.72
N LEU A 320 -18.32 20.10 -2.86
CA LEU A 320 -19.13 18.91 -2.63
C LEU A 320 -19.72 18.83 -1.22
N GLY A 321 -19.19 19.60 -0.25
CA GLY A 321 -19.67 19.64 1.13
C GLY A 321 -18.63 19.16 2.14
N GLU A 322 -19.10 18.63 3.28
CA GLU A 322 -18.28 18.29 4.46
C GLU A 322 -17.77 16.84 4.48
N TYR A 323 -18.03 16.05 3.44
CA TYR A 323 -17.60 14.66 3.40
C TYR A 323 -16.08 14.55 3.48
N GLU A 324 -15.59 13.83 4.47
CA GLU A 324 -14.17 13.47 4.61
C GLU A 324 -14.02 12.03 5.12
N VAL A 325 -12.85 11.45 4.87
CA VAL A 325 -12.44 10.16 5.43
C VAL A 325 -11.17 10.36 6.24
N ALA A 326 -11.31 10.33 7.55
CA ALA A 326 -10.23 10.43 8.51
C ALA A 326 -10.40 9.38 9.61
N LEU A 327 -9.33 9.01 10.29
CA LEU A 327 -9.41 8.22 11.51
C LEU A 327 -10.02 9.05 12.66
N PRO A 328 -10.70 8.43 13.62
CA PRO A 328 -11.14 9.12 14.84
C PRO A 328 -9.98 9.87 15.50
N GLY A 329 -10.22 11.11 15.91
CA GLY A 329 -9.19 12.01 16.44
C GLY A 329 -8.24 12.60 15.39
N LYS A 330 -8.46 12.31 14.11
CA LYS A 330 -7.61 12.76 12.98
C LYS A 330 -6.14 12.35 13.12
N VAL A 331 -5.88 11.25 13.81
CA VAL A 331 -4.54 10.65 13.94
C VAL A 331 -4.08 10.04 12.62
N VAL A 332 -2.77 9.91 12.42
CA VAL A 332 -2.16 9.33 11.22
C VAL A 332 -2.41 7.81 11.16
N ALA A 333 -2.25 7.14 12.29
CA ALA A 333 -2.48 5.72 12.43
C ALA A 333 -3.13 5.41 13.77
N ARG A 334 -4.01 4.42 13.82
CA ARG A 334 -4.62 3.93 15.08
C ARG A 334 -4.42 2.43 15.23
N VAL A 335 -4.58 1.95 16.46
CA VAL A 335 -4.73 0.51 16.71
C VAL A 335 -5.96 -0.01 15.96
N ASN A 336 -5.80 -1.13 15.29
CA ASN A 336 -6.85 -1.73 14.47
C ASN A 336 -8.03 -2.20 15.31
N PRO A 337 -9.28 -1.84 14.97
CA PRO A 337 -10.46 -2.17 15.78
C PRO A 337 -10.82 -3.66 15.78
N VAL A 338 -10.20 -4.48 14.93
CA VAL A 338 -10.50 -5.93 14.79
C VAL A 338 -9.29 -6.79 15.18
N SER A 339 -8.09 -6.48 14.70
CA SER A 339 -6.87 -7.28 14.94
C SER A 339 -5.98 -6.72 16.06
N GLY A 340 -6.22 -5.50 16.52
CA GLY A 340 -5.40 -4.89 17.57
C GLY A 340 -5.52 -5.65 18.90
N ARG A 341 -4.39 -6.14 19.43
CA ARG A 341 -4.31 -6.86 20.71
C ARG A 341 -4.12 -5.92 21.89
N SER A 342 -3.60 -4.74 21.66
CA SER A 342 -3.40 -3.74 22.69
C SER A 342 -4.72 -3.07 23.05
N LYS A 343 -5.09 -3.07 24.34
CA LYS A 343 -6.20 -2.28 24.88
C LYS A 343 -5.86 -0.79 24.99
N GLN A 344 -4.63 -0.40 24.70
CA GLN A 344 -4.24 1.00 24.62
C GLN A 344 -4.78 1.59 23.31
N ALA A 345 -5.98 2.16 23.39
CA ALA A 345 -6.47 3.09 22.38
C ALA A 345 -5.54 4.30 22.40
N GLY A 346 -4.54 4.32 21.50
CA GLY A 346 -3.54 5.37 21.43
C GLY A 346 -3.17 5.68 20.00
N GLU A 347 -2.66 6.87 19.83
CA GLU A 347 -1.98 7.31 18.62
C GLU A 347 -0.76 6.41 18.39
N VAL A 348 -0.63 5.89 17.17
CA VAL A 348 0.50 5.03 16.78
C VAL A 348 1.57 5.84 16.08
N GLU A 349 1.14 6.93 15.40
CA GLU A 349 1.96 7.99 14.79
C GLU A 349 1.21 9.31 14.79
#